data_f9eda9b0ac10438697365dc3e9c7d5f7
#
_entry.id   f9eda9b0ac10438697365dc3e9c7d5f7
#
_cell.length_a   1.000
_cell.length_b   1.000
_cell.length_c   1.000
_cell.angle_alpha   90.00
_cell.angle_beta   90.00
_cell.angle_gamma   90.00
#
_symmetry.space_group_name_H-M   'P 1'
#
loop_
_entity.id
_entity.type
_entity.pdbx_description
1 polymer ?
#
loop_
_entity_poly.entity_id
_entity_poly.type
_entity_poly.pdbx_seq_one_letter_code
_entity_poly.pdbx_strand_id
1 'polypeptide(L)'
;MIAAVTAIKPYAISARRAVPAGIVRPTYVDRPAPERYTGSHVQTPETIEKMRVSGRIAHNAMLEAAKAIAPGVTTDELDAVAHEYMCDHGAYPSALGYRGFPKAICTSVNEVICHGIPDARPLEDGDLVKIDVTAYKNGVHGDNCGTFFCSEVDQ
;
A
#
# COMPACT_ATOMS: atom_id res chain seq x y z
N MET A 1 -33.88 0.69 -13.29
CA MET A 1 -33.40 -0.68 -13.01
C MET A 1 -32.01 -0.50 -12.40
N ILE A 2 -31.83 -0.87 -11.14
CA ILE A 2 -30.48 -0.90 -10.54
C ILE A 2 -29.80 -2.09 -11.18
N ALA A 3 -28.71 -1.87 -11.93
CA ALA A 3 -27.89 -2.96 -12.43
C ALA A 3 -27.44 -3.82 -11.25
N ALA A 4 -27.56 -5.13 -11.37
CA ALA A 4 -27.07 -6.04 -10.34
C ALA A 4 -25.57 -5.79 -10.17
N VAL A 5 -25.16 -5.35 -8.98
CA VAL A 5 -23.73 -5.24 -8.65
C VAL A 5 -23.14 -6.65 -8.76
N THR A 6 -22.32 -6.85 -9.79
CA THR A 6 -21.62 -8.12 -9.95
C THR A 6 -20.57 -8.20 -8.85
N ALA A 7 -20.65 -9.24 -8.00
CA ALA A 7 -19.66 -9.43 -6.96
C ALA A 7 -18.25 -9.48 -7.57
N ILE A 8 -17.30 -8.73 -6.97
CA ILE A 8 -15.91 -8.73 -7.40
C ILE A 8 -15.37 -10.16 -7.27
N LYS A 9 -14.79 -10.67 -8.36
CA LYS A 9 -14.07 -11.94 -8.32
C LYS A 9 -12.59 -11.64 -8.08
N PRO A 10 -11.97 -12.24 -7.07
CA PRO A 10 -10.53 -12.08 -6.86
C PRO A 10 -9.77 -12.67 -8.06
N TYR A 11 -8.74 -11.96 -8.48
CA TYR A 11 -7.77 -12.44 -9.45
C TYR A 11 -6.60 -13.16 -8.74
N ALA A 12 -5.67 -13.71 -9.53
CA ALA A 12 -4.51 -14.39 -8.98
C ALA A 12 -3.61 -13.41 -8.23
N ILE A 13 -3.23 -13.76 -7.00
CA ILE A 13 -2.28 -12.99 -6.20
C ILE A 13 -0.89 -13.59 -6.44
N SER A 14 0.05 -12.78 -6.91
CA SER A 14 1.43 -13.19 -7.10
C SER A 14 2.15 -13.44 -5.77
N ALA A 15 3.28 -14.15 -5.82
CA ALA A 15 4.08 -14.42 -4.64
C ALA A 15 4.53 -13.12 -3.92
N ARG A 16 4.73 -13.23 -2.61
CA ARG A 16 5.26 -12.15 -1.77
C ARG A 16 6.62 -11.67 -2.29
N ARG A 17 6.77 -10.37 -2.51
CA ARG A 17 8.04 -9.76 -2.92
C ARG A 17 9.04 -9.78 -1.78
N ALA A 18 10.32 -10.01 -2.12
CA ALA A 18 11.39 -10.00 -1.14
C ALA A 18 11.77 -8.56 -0.76
N VAL A 19 12.02 -8.32 0.51
CA VAL A 19 12.60 -7.06 1.00
C VAL A 19 14.08 -7.29 1.28
N PRO A 20 14.99 -6.40 0.80
CA PRO A 20 16.43 -6.50 1.05
C PRO A 20 16.76 -6.71 2.53
N ALA A 21 17.72 -7.60 2.82
CA ALA A 21 18.05 -8.01 4.19
C ALA A 21 18.56 -6.86 5.08
N GLY A 22 19.11 -5.81 4.47
CA GLY A 22 19.60 -4.61 5.20
C GLY A 22 18.49 -3.67 5.68
N ILE A 23 17.25 -3.88 5.25
CA ILE A 23 16.11 -3.05 5.67
C ILE A 23 15.54 -3.59 6.98
N VAL A 24 15.49 -2.73 8.00
CA VAL A 24 14.94 -3.08 9.32
C VAL A 24 13.44 -3.36 9.19
N ARG A 25 13.03 -4.53 9.69
CA ARG A 25 11.64 -5.00 9.64
C ARG A 25 10.89 -4.62 10.92
N PRO A 26 9.59 -4.29 10.83
CA PRO A 26 8.74 -4.18 12.01
C PRO A 26 8.67 -5.50 12.78
N THR A 27 8.46 -5.41 14.09
CA THR A 27 8.46 -6.60 14.98
C THR A 27 7.31 -7.59 14.73
N TYR A 28 6.25 -7.16 14.06
CA TYR A 28 5.09 -8.02 13.74
C TYR A 28 5.28 -8.89 12.50
N VAL A 29 6.31 -8.62 11.68
CA VAL A 29 6.57 -9.44 10.49
C VAL A 29 6.88 -10.87 10.91
N ASP A 30 6.19 -11.83 10.29
CA ASP A 30 6.24 -13.24 10.60
C ASP A 30 5.64 -13.63 11.97
N ARG A 31 4.86 -12.72 12.60
CA ARG A 31 4.06 -12.99 13.81
C ARG A 31 2.56 -12.99 13.49
N PRO A 32 1.73 -13.72 14.24
CA PRO A 32 0.28 -13.78 13.98
C PRO A 32 -0.44 -12.44 14.20
N ALA A 33 0.10 -11.58 15.06
CA ALA A 33 -0.45 -10.26 15.32
C ALA A 33 0.64 -9.29 15.80
N PRO A 34 0.46 -7.98 15.58
CA PRO A 34 1.33 -6.97 16.17
C PRO A 34 1.18 -6.94 17.70
N GLU A 35 2.25 -6.59 18.39
CA GLU A 35 2.19 -6.33 19.82
C GLU A 35 1.34 -5.09 20.11
N ARG A 36 0.62 -5.12 21.24
CA ARG A 36 -0.16 -3.96 21.69
C ARG A 36 0.80 -2.83 22.04
N TYR A 37 0.60 -1.67 21.45
CA TYR A 37 1.32 -0.47 21.85
C TYR A 37 0.92 -0.05 23.27
N THR A 38 1.90 0.16 24.14
CA THR A 38 1.72 0.54 25.55
C THR A 38 2.36 1.89 25.89
N GLY A 39 2.99 2.55 24.90
CA GLY A 39 3.65 3.86 25.06
C GLY A 39 2.67 5.03 25.07
N SER A 40 3.21 6.23 25.23
CA SER A 40 2.43 7.47 25.14
C SER A 40 1.95 7.74 23.71
N HIS A 41 0.70 8.17 23.56
CA HIS A 41 0.17 8.65 22.28
C HIS A 41 0.72 10.05 21.92
N VAL A 42 1.20 10.81 22.90
CA VAL A 42 1.89 12.08 22.68
C VAL A 42 3.35 11.79 22.38
N GLN A 43 3.78 12.09 21.16
CA GLN A 43 5.13 11.79 20.67
C GLN A 43 6.09 12.96 20.92
N THR A 44 7.39 12.65 21.04
CA THR A 44 8.43 13.67 21.15
C THR A 44 8.67 14.36 19.81
N PRO A 45 9.22 15.58 19.78
CA PRO A 45 9.60 16.24 18.53
C PRO A 45 10.52 15.39 17.65
N GLU A 46 11.48 14.67 18.24
CA GLU A 46 12.38 13.77 17.52
C GLU A 46 11.60 12.61 16.84
N THR A 47 10.67 12.00 17.56
CA THR A 47 9.82 10.94 16.99
C THR A 47 8.95 11.47 15.85
N ILE A 48 8.40 12.69 16.00
CA ILE A 48 7.61 13.34 14.96
C ILE A 48 8.46 13.56 13.69
N GLU A 49 9.71 13.97 13.80
CA GLU A 49 10.58 14.12 12.63
C GLU A 49 10.86 12.79 11.94
N LYS A 50 11.05 11.71 12.69
CA LYS A 50 11.14 10.34 12.12
C LYS A 50 9.85 9.96 11.38
N MET A 51 8.68 10.27 11.95
CA MET A 51 7.39 10.02 11.32
C MET A 51 7.21 10.84 10.03
N ARG A 52 7.69 12.10 9.99
CA ARG A 52 7.69 12.92 8.77
C ARG A 52 8.50 12.29 7.64
N VAL A 53 9.66 11.67 7.97
CA VAL A 53 10.50 10.96 6.99
C VAL A 53 9.74 9.74 6.44
N SER A 54 9.19 8.90 7.32
CA SER A 54 8.43 7.70 6.91
C SER A 54 7.19 8.08 6.09
N GLY A 55 6.45 9.11 6.52
CA GLY A 55 5.27 9.62 5.81
C GLY A 55 5.60 10.17 4.43
N ARG A 56 6.74 10.85 4.27
CA ARG A 56 7.19 11.34 2.96
C ARG A 56 7.54 10.20 2.00
N ILE A 57 8.18 9.14 2.51
CA ILE A 57 8.47 7.94 1.70
C ILE A 57 7.17 7.27 1.28
N ALA A 58 6.21 7.08 2.19
CA ALA A 58 4.92 6.50 1.87
C ALA A 58 4.15 7.34 0.84
N HIS A 59 4.12 8.67 1.03
CA HIS A 59 3.48 9.59 0.08
C HIS A 59 4.08 9.51 -1.32
N ASN A 60 5.41 9.55 -1.41
CA ASN A 60 6.08 9.49 -2.71
C ASN A 60 5.90 8.11 -3.36
N ALA A 61 5.97 7.00 -2.61
CA ALA A 61 5.70 5.67 -3.13
C ALA A 61 4.27 5.55 -3.70
N MET A 62 3.29 6.16 -3.02
CA MET A 62 1.91 6.26 -3.50
C MET A 62 1.84 7.02 -4.84
N LEU A 63 2.54 8.16 -4.94
CA LEU A 63 2.56 8.96 -6.17
C LEU A 63 3.27 8.24 -7.32
N GLU A 64 4.37 7.51 -7.06
CA GLU A 64 5.04 6.72 -8.09
C GLU A 64 4.14 5.59 -8.60
N ALA A 65 3.45 4.87 -7.71
CA ALA A 65 2.46 3.87 -8.12
C ALA A 65 1.31 4.51 -8.91
N ALA A 66 0.84 5.69 -8.51
CA ALA A 66 -0.23 6.41 -9.20
C ALA A 66 0.14 6.81 -10.64
N LYS A 67 1.41 7.16 -10.90
CA LYS A 67 1.90 7.46 -12.26
C LYS A 67 1.82 6.25 -13.21
N ALA A 68 1.84 5.04 -12.67
CA ALA A 68 1.75 3.82 -13.45
C ALA A 68 0.30 3.41 -13.78
N ILE A 69 -0.70 4.11 -13.24
CA ILE A 69 -2.10 3.80 -13.50
C ILE A 69 -2.42 4.06 -14.97
N ALA A 70 -2.82 3.00 -15.66
CA ALA A 70 -3.32 3.07 -17.03
C ALA A 70 -4.20 1.83 -17.32
N PRO A 71 -5.10 1.87 -18.30
CA PRO A 71 -5.85 0.71 -18.73
C PRO A 71 -4.93 -0.46 -19.10
N GLY A 72 -5.22 -1.64 -18.58
CA GLY A 72 -4.44 -2.86 -18.78
C GLY A 72 -3.31 -3.09 -17.78
N VAL A 73 -2.88 -2.09 -17.01
CA VAL A 73 -1.92 -2.26 -15.90
C VAL A 73 -2.62 -2.98 -14.75
N THR A 74 -1.97 -3.93 -14.14
CA THR A 74 -2.53 -4.69 -13.01
C THR A 74 -2.27 -4.00 -11.67
N THR A 75 -3.13 -4.26 -10.70
CA THR A 75 -2.90 -3.73 -9.33
C THR A 75 -1.63 -4.34 -8.71
N ASP A 76 -1.19 -5.53 -9.13
CA ASP A 76 0.09 -6.15 -8.73
C ASP A 76 1.31 -5.38 -9.27
N GLU A 77 1.21 -4.79 -10.46
CA GLU A 77 2.27 -3.92 -11.00
C GLU A 77 2.38 -2.62 -10.21
N LEU A 78 1.25 -2.03 -9.77
CA LEU A 78 1.27 -0.88 -8.87
C LEU A 78 1.94 -1.22 -7.52
N ASP A 79 1.67 -2.40 -6.98
CA ASP A 79 2.34 -2.93 -5.78
C ASP A 79 3.86 -3.04 -5.98
N ALA A 80 4.30 -3.51 -7.15
CA ALA A 80 5.71 -3.62 -7.49
C ALA A 80 6.41 -2.26 -7.43
N VAL A 81 5.85 -1.25 -8.11
CA VAL A 81 6.40 0.11 -8.14
C VAL A 81 6.54 0.69 -6.74
N ALA A 82 5.48 0.62 -5.92
CA ALA A 82 5.52 1.13 -4.55
C ALA A 82 6.51 0.35 -3.67
N HIS A 83 6.56 -0.97 -3.80
CA HIS A 83 7.50 -1.83 -3.08
C HIS A 83 8.94 -1.45 -3.38
N GLU A 84 9.31 -1.34 -4.66
CA GLU A 84 10.66 -0.97 -5.10
C GLU A 84 11.03 0.42 -4.58
N TYR A 85 10.16 1.41 -4.75
CA TYR A 85 10.39 2.76 -4.24
C TYR A 85 10.69 2.77 -2.74
N MET A 86 9.88 2.09 -1.93
CA MET A 86 10.09 2.04 -0.47
C MET A 86 11.42 1.35 -0.12
N CYS A 87 11.75 0.24 -0.79
CA CYS A 87 13.01 -0.49 -0.57
C CYS A 87 14.23 0.36 -0.95
N ASP A 88 14.19 1.06 -2.07
CA ASP A 88 15.29 1.93 -2.54
C ASP A 88 15.54 3.09 -1.56
N HIS A 89 14.51 3.52 -0.83
CA HIS A 89 14.62 4.52 0.23
C HIS A 89 14.90 3.92 1.62
N GLY A 90 15.23 2.62 1.69
CA GLY A 90 15.59 1.92 2.93
C GLY A 90 14.42 1.83 3.91
N ALA A 91 13.18 1.82 3.41
CA ALA A 91 11.98 1.64 4.21
C ALA A 91 11.34 0.27 3.97
N TYR A 92 10.77 -0.32 5.02
CA TYR A 92 10.01 -1.56 4.92
C TYR A 92 8.56 -1.24 4.56
N PRO A 93 7.96 -1.91 3.54
CA PRO A 93 6.52 -1.79 3.24
C PRO A 93 5.69 -2.36 4.40
N SER A 94 5.07 -1.51 5.20
CA SER A 94 4.46 -1.92 6.48
C SER A 94 3.31 -2.91 6.34
N ALA A 95 2.55 -2.86 5.24
CA ALA A 95 1.47 -3.82 4.98
C ALA A 95 1.99 -5.25 4.83
N LEU A 96 3.20 -5.41 4.26
CA LEU A 96 3.77 -6.71 3.92
C LEU A 96 4.03 -7.54 5.18
N GLY A 97 3.27 -8.63 5.35
CA GLY A 97 3.37 -9.52 6.51
C GLY A 97 2.57 -9.05 7.74
N TYR A 98 1.92 -7.89 7.70
CA TYR A 98 1.01 -7.48 8.76
C TYR A 98 -0.21 -8.40 8.78
N ARG A 99 -0.38 -9.18 9.86
CA ARG A 99 -1.46 -10.20 9.98
C ARG A 99 -1.56 -11.13 8.75
N GLY A 100 -0.42 -11.43 8.12
CA GLY A 100 -0.38 -12.28 6.94
C GLY A 100 -0.69 -11.58 5.62
N PHE A 101 -0.87 -10.26 5.59
CA PHE A 101 -1.13 -9.52 4.34
C PHE A 101 0.03 -9.73 3.34
N PRO A 102 -0.25 -10.14 2.08
CA PRO A 102 0.78 -10.67 1.19
C PRO A 102 1.51 -9.62 0.34
N LYS A 103 1.06 -8.35 0.35
CA LYS A 103 1.49 -7.29 -0.55
C LYS A 103 2.06 -6.08 0.19
N ALA A 104 2.75 -5.21 -0.54
CA ALA A 104 3.41 -4.02 0.01
C ALA A 104 2.46 -2.87 0.29
N ILE A 105 1.39 -2.76 -0.50
CA ILE A 105 0.37 -1.72 -0.42
C ILE A 105 -1.03 -2.33 -0.49
N CYS A 106 -2.05 -1.51 -0.21
CA CYS A 106 -3.43 -1.87 -0.56
C CYS A 106 -3.85 -1.12 -1.84
N THR A 107 -4.56 -1.82 -2.73
CA THR A 107 -5.20 -1.24 -3.91
C THR A 107 -6.67 -1.58 -3.90
N SER A 108 -7.53 -0.58 -3.69
CA SER A 108 -8.97 -0.78 -3.61
C SER A 108 -9.63 -0.10 -4.81
N VAL A 109 -10.18 -0.92 -5.72
CA VAL A 109 -10.72 -0.46 -6.99
C VAL A 109 -12.24 -0.42 -6.91
N ASN A 110 -12.84 0.70 -7.32
CA ASN A 110 -14.28 0.97 -7.39
C ASN A 110 -14.99 0.68 -6.05
N GLU A 111 -15.83 -0.37 -6.00
CA GLU A 111 -16.65 -0.75 -4.84
C GLU A 111 -15.85 -1.36 -3.68
N VAL A 112 -14.56 -1.66 -3.85
CA VAL A 112 -13.70 -2.10 -2.74
C VAL A 112 -13.43 -0.93 -1.82
N ILE A 113 -13.97 -0.98 -0.61
CA ILE A 113 -13.93 0.14 0.34
C ILE A 113 -12.50 0.38 0.83
N CYS A 114 -11.79 -0.68 1.27
CA CYS A 114 -10.41 -0.59 1.78
C CYS A 114 -9.73 -1.96 1.77
N HIS A 115 -8.42 -1.97 2.00
CA HIS A 115 -7.58 -3.15 2.16
C HIS A 115 -7.63 -4.13 0.98
N GLY A 116 -7.94 -3.66 -0.23
CA GLY A 116 -7.86 -4.47 -1.43
C GLY A 116 -6.46 -5.04 -1.61
N ILE A 117 -6.36 -6.34 -1.87
CA ILE A 117 -5.08 -7.02 -2.09
C ILE A 117 -4.69 -6.85 -3.56
N PRO A 118 -3.53 -6.24 -3.86
CA PRO A 118 -3.01 -6.20 -5.22
C PRO A 118 -2.95 -7.59 -5.87
N ASP A 119 -3.51 -7.71 -7.04
CA ASP A 119 -3.65 -8.96 -7.77
C ASP A 119 -3.48 -8.76 -9.29
N ALA A 120 -3.71 -9.81 -10.07
CA ALA A 120 -3.59 -9.78 -11.53
C ALA A 120 -4.78 -9.09 -12.24
N ARG A 121 -5.67 -8.36 -11.54
CA ARG A 121 -6.75 -7.61 -12.17
C ARG A 121 -6.16 -6.48 -13.00
N PRO A 122 -6.40 -6.43 -14.32
CA PRO A 122 -6.07 -5.27 -15.12
C PRO A 122 -7.04 -4.12 -14.80
N LEU A 123 -6.52 -2.91 -14.74
CA LEU A 123 -7.33 -1.70 -14.62
C LEU A 123 -8.06 -1.42 -15.93
N GLU A 124 -9.25 -0.90 -15.82
CA GLU A 124 -10.09 -0.50 -16.95
C GLU A 124 -10.22 1.03 -17.00
N ASP A 125 -10.54 1.54 -18.18
CA ASP A 125 -10.83 2.96 -18.35
C ASP A 125 -12.01 3.38 -17.46
N GLY A 126 -11.84 4.48 -16.71
CA GLY A 126 -12.81 4.94 -15.73
C GLY A 126 -12.74 4.32 -14.33
N ASP A 127 -11.82 3.36 -14.08
CA ASP A 127 -11.64 2.81 -12.72
C ASP A 127 -11.20 3.89 -11.72
N LEU A 128 -11.81 3.85 -10.54
CA LEU A 128 -11.37 4.59 -9.35
C LEU A 128 -10.40 3.71 -8.56
N VAL A 129 -9.13 4.11 -8.47
CA VAL A 129 -8.08 3.33 -7.82
C VAL A 129 -7.65 4.03 -6.54
N LYS A 130 -8.00 3.47 -5.40
CA LYS A 130 -7.50 3.91 -4.09
C LYS A 130 -6.21 3.18 -3.78
N ILE A 131 -5.12 3.93 -3.60
CA ILE A 131 -3.81 3.42 -3.21
C ILE A 131 -3.54 3.83 -1.78
N ASP A 132 -3.22 2.85 -0.92
CA ASP A 132 -2.97 3.05 0.50
C ASP A 132 -1.61 2.44 0.85
N VAL A 133 -0.70 3.28 1.33
CA VAL A 133 0.73 2.99 1.49
C VAL A 133 1.19 3.37 2.88
N THR A 134 1.73 2.39 3.60
CA THR A 134 2.42 2.62 4.87
C THR A 134 3.88 2.22 4.77
N ALA A 135 4.80 3.13 5.09
CA ALA A 135 6.24 2.86 5.14
C ALA A 135 6.76 2.83 6.57
N TYR A 136 7.63 1.87 6.88
CA TYR A 136 8.32 1.79 8.16
C TYR A 136 9.80 2.13 7.99
N LYS A 137 10.26 3.15 8.70
CA LYS A 137 11.66 3.55 8.76
C LYS A 137 11.99 4.20 10.10
N ASN A 138 13.23 4.03 10.58
CA ASN A 138 13.70 4.61 11.83
C ASN A 138 12.85 4.27 13.06
N GLY A 139 12.21 3.08 13.07
CA GLY A 139 11.39 2.59 14.18
C GLY A 139 9.96 3.12 14.21
N VAL A 140 9.51 3.86 13.20
CA VAL A 140 8.17 4.46 13.13
C VAL A 140 7.52 4.25 11.76
N HIS A 141 6.19 4.31 11.75
CA HIS A 141 5.39 4.21 10.53
C HIS A 141 4.99 5.60 10.03
N GLY A 142 4.83 5.72 8.71
CA GLY A 142 4.17 6.82 8.05
C GLY A 142 3.18 6.28 7.04
N ASP A 143 1.98 6.83 7.02
CA ASP A 143 0.82 6.31 6.29
C ASP A 143 0.18 7.37 5.42
N ASN A 144 -0.19 7.01 4.19
CA ASN A 144 -0.84 7.88 3.22
C ASN A 144 -1.79 7.08 2.34
N CYS A 145 -2.93 7.67 2.05
CA CYS A 145 -3.92 7.11 1.14
C CYS A 145 -4.40 8.18 0.15
N GLY A 146 -4.57 7.81 -1.11
CA GLY A 146 -5.10 8.67 -2.16
C GLY A 146 -5.96 7.90 -3.15
N THR A 147 -6.91 8.60 -3.79
CA THR A 147 -7.73 8.05 -4.87
C THR A 147 -7.34 8.69 -6.19
N PHE A 148 -7.13 7.86 -7.19
CA PHE A 148 -6.69 8.24 -8.53
C PHE A 148 -7.64 7.67 -9.56
N PHE A 149 -7.68 8.28 -10.73
CA PHE A 149 -8.51 7.84 -11.85
C PHE A 149 -7.64 7.08 -12.86
N CYS A 150 -8.19 6.00 -13.38
CA CYS A 150 -7.61 5.32 -14.54
C CYS A 150 -8.20 5.99 -15.80
N SER A 151 -7.43 6.88 -16.44
CA SER A 151 -7.84 7.74 -17.56
C SER A 151 -8.89 8.79 -17.19
N GLU A 152 -9.74 9.18 -18.14
CA GLU A 152 -10.81 10.14 -17.92
C GLU A 152 -12.01 9.46 -17.25
N VAL A 153 -12.61 10.13 -16.27
CA VAL A 153 -13.84 9.68 -15.62
C VAL A 153 -14.95 10.69 -15.89
N ASP A 154 -16.15 10.20 -16.13
CA ASP A 154 -17.34 11.06 -16.24
C ASP A 154 -17.59 11.79 -14.91
N GLN A 155 -17.84 13.09 -14.98
CA GLN A 155 -18.16 13.95 -13.82
C GLN A 155 -19.62 13.86 -13.42
#